data_928e91b63a08f02a04bdbe839de379f8
#
_entry.id   928e91b63a08f02a04bdbe839de379f8
#
_cell.length_a   1.000
_cell.length_b   1.000
_cell.length_c   1.000
_cell.angle_alpha   90.00
_cell.angle_beta   90.00
_cell.angle_gamma   90.00
#
_symmetry.space_group_name_H-M   'P 1'
#
loop_
_entity.id
_entity.type
_entity.pdbx_description
1 polymer ?
#
loop_
_entity_poly.entity_id
_entity_poly.type
_entity_poly.pdbx_seq_one_letter_code
_entity_poly.pdbx_strand_id
1 'polypeptide(L)'
;HMTKISESRMRQELSDMAEKLEAITGEKPTLFRPPYGDYNNTVVSVARNEGYEVVQWSIDSLDWKNKGAADLIRRATTNVAPGDIVLFHNDSKYILDALPTILKTYHQQGFTLIPVGELLLEGNTTIDVQGRQHPAKAE
;
A
#
# COMPACT_ATOMS: atom_id res chain seq x y z
N HIS A 1 1.34 16.41 0.89
CA HIS A 1 0.19 16.05 0.04
C HIS A 1 0.55 16.17 -1.44
N MET A 2 0.55 15.06 -2.15
CA MET A 2 0.94 15.01 -3.57
C MET A 2 0.02 15.87 -4.47
N THR A 3 -1.27 15.91 -4.18
CA THR A 3 -2.24 16.71 -4.97
C THR A 3 -2.06 18.23 -4.82
N LYS A 4 -1.21 18.70 -3.91
CA LYS A 4 -0.99 20.12 -3.62
C LYS A 4 0.32 20.67 -4.21
N ILE A 5 1.09 19.86 -4.90
CA ILE A 5 2.36 20.25 -5.52
C ILE A 5 2.31 20.11 -7.04
N SER A 6 3.20 20.81 -7.75
CA SER A 6 3.28 20.72 -9.21
C SER A 6 3.81 19.37 -9.69
N GLU A 7 3.53 18.99 -10.93
CA GLU A 7 4.07 17.77 -11.53
C GLU A 7 5.61 17.73 -11.51
N SER A 8 6.27 18.85 -11.77
CA SER A 8 7.73 18.92 -11.71
C SER A 8 8.23 18.64 -10.29
N ARG A 9 7.53 19.14 -9.28
CA ARG A 9 7.87 18.86 -7.88
C ARG A 9 7.57 17.40 -7.51
N MET A 10 6.50 16.79 -8.01
CA MET A 10 6.22 15.36 -7.82
C MET A 10 7.35 14.50 -8.36
N ARG A 11 7.83 14.77 -9.60
CA ARG A 11 8.95 14.06 -10.21
C ARG A 11 10.22 14.19 -9.37
N GLN A 12 10.52 15.39 -8.90
CA GLN A 12 11.68 15.63 -8.06
C GLN A 12 11.61 14.84 -6.73
N GLU A 13 10.46 14.85 -6.06
CA GLU A 13 10.26 14.08 -4.81
C GLU A 13 10.43 12.56 -5.03
N LEU A 14 9.92 12.04 -6.15
CA LEU A 14 10.06 10.62 -6.50
C LEU A 14 11.52 10.28 -6.81
N SER A 15 12.24 11.12 -7.58
CA SER A 15 13.65 10.91 -7.91
C SER A 15 14.53 10.98 -6.67
N ASP A 16 14.39 12.02 -5.85
CA ASP A 16 15.18 12.21 -4.63
C ASP A 16 15.01 11.04 -3.65
N MET A 17 13.78 10.52 -3.54
CA MET A 17 13.50 9.37 -2.69
C MET A 17 14.08 8.08 -3.28
N ALA A 18 13.96 7.88 -4.60
CA ALA A 18 14.51 6.72 -5.27
C ALA A 18 16.02 6.63 -5.09
N GLU A 19 16.76 7.73 -5.31
CA GLU A 19 18.20 7.79 -5.13
C GLU A 19 18.64 7.42 -3.71
N LYS A 20 17.91 7.94 -2.69
CA LYS A 20 18.19 7.63 -1.28
C LYS A 20 17.92 6.16 -0.94
N LEU A 21 16.83 5.61 -1.43
CA LEU A 21 16.49 4.21 -1.19
C LEU A 21 17.46 3.29 -1.90
N GLU A 22 17.77 3.54 -3.16
CA GLU A 22 18.73 2.74 -3.93
C GLU A 22 20.14 2.77 -3.29
N ALA A 23 20.57 3.93 -2.78
CA ALA A 23 21.86 4.04 -2.07
C ALA A 23 21.90 3.18 -0.78
N ILE A 24 20.76 2.92 -0.14
CA ILE A 24 20.69 2.14 1.11
C ILE A 24 20.44 0.66 0.83
N THR A 25 19.53 0.35 -0.10
CA THR A 25 19.05 -1.01 -0.36
C THR A 25 19.81 -1.71 -1.49
N GLY A 26 20.46 -0.95 -2.37
CA GLY A 26 21.05 -1.44 -3.62
C GLY A 26 20.04 -1.65 -4.75
N GLU A 27 18.76 -1.36 -4.53
CA GLU A 27 17.68 -1.57 -5.48
C GLU A 27 16.84 -0.32 -5.67
N LYS A 28 16.50 0.00 -6.92
CA LYS A 28 15.59 1.09 -7.25
C LYS A 28 14.15 0.67 -6.88
N PRO A 29 13.40 1.51 -6.13
CA PRO A 29 12.03 1.21 -5.79
C PRO A 29 11.12 1.25 -7.03
N THR A 30 10.18 0.33 -7.12
CA THR A 30 9.21 0.21 -8.21
C THR A 30 7.77 0.45 -7.77
N LEU A 31 7.53 0.55 -6.46
CA LEU A 31 6.22 0.78 -5.88
C LEU A 31 6.15 2.16 -5.24
N PHE A 32 5.03 2.83 -5.42
CA PHE A 32 4.76 4.12 -4.80
C PHE A 32 3.40 4.12 -4.12
N ARG A 33 3.38 4.49 -2.86
CA ARG A 33 2.15 4.79 -2.13
C ARG A 33 2.12 6.28 -1.81
N PRO A 34 1.15 7.03 -2.34
CA PRO A 34 1.04 8.45 -2.06
C PRO A 34 0.92 8.71 -0.55
N PRO A 35 1.73 9.63 0.00
CA PRO A 35 1.62 10.03 1.40
C PRO A 35 0.19 10.44 1.74
N TYR A 36 -0.30 10.02 2.90
CA TYR A 36 -1.68 10.24 3.37
C TYR A 36 -2.78 9.59 2.48
N GLY A 37 -2.40 8.76 1.50
CA GLY A 37 -3.34 8.29 0.50
C GLY A 37 -3.87 9.41 -0.42
N ASP A 38 -3.14 10.52 -0.53
CA ASP A 38 -3.55 11.70 -1.29
C ASP A 38 -3.15 11.58 -2.75
N TYR A 39 -4.10 11.21 -3.61
CA TYR A 39 -3.88 11.03 -5.04
C TYR A 39 -5.04 11.55 -5.89
N ASN A 40 -4.72 11.80 -7.14
CA ASN A 40 -5.64 12.07 -8.25
C ASN A 40 -5.02 11.50 -9.54
N ASN A 41 -5.70 11.68 -10.67
CA ASN A 41 -5.22 11.19 -11.95
C ASN A 41 -3.82 11.72 -12.31
N THR A 42 -3.51 12.97 -11.98
CA THR A 42 -2.20 13.58 -12.23
C THR A 42 -1.10 12.87 -11.44
N VAL A 43 -1.31 12.64 -10.13
CA VAL A 43 -0.35 11.92 -9.27
C VAL A 43 -0.09 10.53 -9.81
N VAL A 44 -1.15 9.78 -10.16
CA VAL A 44 -1.02 8.43 -10.72
C VAL A 44 -0.27 8.45 -12.05
N SER A 45 -0.60 9.37 -12.95
CA SER A 45 0.06 9.48 -14.25
C SER A 45 1.54 9.85 -14.12
N VAL A 46 1.87 10.81 -13.26
CA VAL A 46 3.27 11.20 -12.99
C VAL A 46 4.05 10.02 -12.44
N ALA A 47 3.55 9.33 -11.40
CA ALA A 47 4.23 8.21 -10.80
C ALA A 47 4.45 7.06 -11.81
N ARG A 48 3.45 6.72 -12.61
CA ARG A 48 3.55 5.69 -13.65
C ARG A 48 4.56 6.05 -14.74
N ASN A 49 4.59 7.31 -15.17
CA ASN A 49 5.57 7.79 -16.15
C ASN A 49 7.01 7.74 -15.62
N GLU A 50 7.19 7.81 -14.31
CA GLU A 50 8.50 7.61 -13.63
C GLU A 50 8.80 6.13 -13.34
N GLY A 51 7.95 5.20 -13.77
CA GLY A 51 8.17 3.75 -13.66
C GLY A 51 7.67 3.12 -12.37
N TYR A 52 6.73 3.77 -11.65
CA TYR A 52 6.17 3.23 -10.42
C TYR A 52 4.77 2.63 -10.64
N GLU A 53 4.52 1.49 -10.00
CA GLU A 53 3.15 1.08 -9.72
C GLU A 53 2.64 1.82 -8.50
N VAL A 54 1.44 2.40 -8.63
CA VAL A 54 0.80 3.17 -7.55
C VAL A 54 -0.11 2.26 -6.77
N VAL A 55 0.17 2.11 -5.48
CA VAL A 55 -0.59 1.23 -4.59
C VAL A 55 -1.22 2.00 -3.44
N GLN A 56 -2.38 1.53 -3.01
CA GLN A 56 -3.09 2.01 -1.81
C GLN A 56 -3.29 0.84 -0.83
N TRP A 57 -4.29 0.93 0.01
CA TRP A 57 -4.73 -0.13 0.91
C TRP A 57 -6.23 -0.32 0.81
N SER A 58 -6.71 -1.50 1.14
CA SER A 58 -8.13 -1.82 1.22
C SER A 58 -8.62 -1.91 2.67
N ILE A 59 -7.72 -2.20 3.61
CA ILE A 59 -8.02 -2.25 5.04
C ILE A 59 -7.15 -1.26 5.79
N ASP A 60 -7.80 -0.26 6.40
CA ASP A 60 -7.13 0.70 7.29
C ASP A 60 -7.31 0.25 8.75
N SER A 61 -6.21 -0.14 9.37
CA SER A 61 -6.21 -0.54 10.77
C SER A 61 -6.51 0.61 11.74
N LEU A 62 -6.33 1.85 11.30
CA LEU A 62 -6.41 3.08 12.12
C LEU A 62 -5.60 2.99 13.43
N ASP A 63 -4.49 2.26 13.39
CA ASP A 63 -3.62 1.98 14.54
C ASP A 63 -3.04 3.25 15.16
N TRP A 64 -2.76 4.26 14.34
CA TRP A 64 -2.30 5.59 14.75
C TRP A 64 -3.30 6.34 15.67
N LYS A 65 -4.58 5.93 15.70
CA LYS A 65 -5.58 6.49 16.62
C LYS A 65 -5.44 5.99 18.05
N ASN A 66 -4.59 5.00 18.28
CA ASN A 66 -4.23 4.47 19.60
C ASN A 66 -5.42 4.10 20.52
N LYS A 67 -6.45 3.46 19.93
CA LYS A 67 -7.68 3.06 20.64
C LYS A 67 -7.55 1.73 21.41
N GLY A 68 -6.36 1.13 21.42
CA GLY A 68 -6.05 -0.13 22.12
C GLY A 68 -5.86 -1.32 21.16
N ALA A 69 -5.16 -2.35 21.67
CA ALA A 69 -4.84 -3.54 20.89
C ALA A 69 -6.09 -4.27 20.37
N ALA A 70 -7.14 -4.37 21.17
CA ALA A 70 -8.39 -5.04 20.78
C ALA A 70 -9.10 -4.34 19.60
N ASP A 71 -9.14 -2.99 19.57
CA ASP A 71 -9.71 -2.26 18.43
C ASP A 71 -8.87 -2.46 17.18
N LEU A 72 -7.55 -2.44 17.31
CA LEU A 72 -6.61 -2.67 16.22
C LEU A 72 -6.78 -4.10 15.64
N ILE A 73 -6.80 -5.13 16.48
CA ILE A 73 -7.02 -6.51 16.05
C ILE A 73 -8.34 -6.63 15.28
N ARG A 74 -9.42 -6.13 15.85
CA ARG A 74 -10.75 -6.18 15.22
C ARG A 74 -10.73 -5.52 13.83
N ARG A 75 -10.18 -4.31 13.70
CA ARG A 75 -10.13 -3.59 12.42
C ARG A 75 -9.29 -4.31 11.37
N ALA A 76 -8.15 -4.84 11.77
CA ALA A 76 -7.25 -5.51 10.86
C ALA A 76 -7.75 -6.89 10.41
N THR A 77 -8.63 -7.56 11.19
CA THR A 77 -9.04 -8.95 10.93
C THR A 77 -10.49 -9.13 10.50
N THR A 78 -11.30 -8.06 10.53
CA THR A 78 -12.71 -8.14 10.12
C THR A 78 -12.86 -7.93 8.62
N ASN A 79 -13.59 -8.83 7.95
CA ASN A 79 -13.90 -8.78 6.50
C ASN A 79 -12.65 -8.80 5.58
N VAL A 80 -11.57 -9.41 6.03
CA VAL A 80 -10.37 -9.59 5.19
C VAL A 80 -10.66 -10.61 4.08
N ALA A 81 -10.24 -10.28 2.88
CA ALA A 81 -10.40 -11.12 1.69
C ALA A 81 -9.05 -11.31 0.97
N PRO A 82 -8.88 -12.36 0.15
CA PRO A 82 -7.70 -12.50 -0.71
C PRO A 82 -7.51 -11.26 -1.59
N GLY A 83 -6.27 -10.80 -1.70
CA GLY A 83 -5.92 -9.60 -2.45
C GLY A 83 -5.99 -8.30 -1.64
N ASP A 84 -6.40 -8.34 -0.38
CA ASP A 84 -6.41 -7.15 0.47
C ASP A 84 -4.99 -6.70 0.85
N ILE A 85 -4.80 -5.38 0.89
CA ILE A 85 -3.61 -4.72 1.41
C ILE A 85 -4.00 -4.03 2.71
N VAL A 86 -3.34 -4.41 3.80
CA VAL A 86 -3.63 -3.89 5.15
C VAL A 86 -2.60 -2.85 5.54
N LEU A 87 -3.06 -1.69 5.99
CA LEU A 87 -2.21 -0.58 6.41
C LEU A 87 -1.95 -0.61 7.93
N PHE A 88 -0.67 -0.51 8.29
CA PHE A 88 -0.17 -0.27 9.65
C PHE A 88 0.87 0.84 9.65
N HIS A 89 1.13 1.41 10.85
CA HIS A 89 2.15 2.45 11.04
C HIS A 89 3.19 2.00 12.08
N ASN A 90 4.43 2.45 11.90
CA ASN A 90 5.57 2.07 12.75
C ASN A 90 5.57 2.73 14.13
N ASP A 91 4.85 3.83 14.31
CA ASP A 91 4.75 4.59 15.57
C ASP A 91 3.45 4.32 16.36
N SER A 92 2.68 3.33 15.95
CA SER A 92 1.44 2.93 16.62
C SER A 92 1.76 2.31 17.99
N LYS A 93 1.16 2.87 19.04
CA LYS A 93 1.39 2.46 20.44
C LYS A 93 1.12 0.98 20.72
N TYR A 94 0.14 0.39 20.03
CA TYR A 94 -0.35 -0.96 20.30
C TYR A 94 0.00 -1.99 19.22
N ILE A 95 0.81 -1.61 18.23
CA ILE A 95 1.12 -2.52 17.11
C ILE A 95 1.87 -3.77 17.57
N LEU A 96 2.84 -3.63 18.47
CA LEU A 96 3.62 -4.76 18.98
C LEU A 96 2.77 -5.73 19.81
N ASP A 97 1.76 -5.23 20.53
CA ASP A 97 0.85 -6.07 21.31
C ASP A 97 -0.19 -6.79 20.42
N ALA A 98 -0.62 -6.13 19.33
CA ALA A 98 -1.68 -6.62 18.47
C ALA A 98 -1.19 -7.54 17.34
N LEU A 99 -0.04 -7.23 16.74
CA LEU A 99 0.46 -7.85 15.52
C LEU A 99 0.57 -9.37 15.59
N PRO A 100 1.09 -9.97 16.69
CA PRO A 100 1.15 -11.45 16.79
C PRO A 100 -0.23 -12.11 16.68
N THR A 101 -1.24 -11.51 17.31
CA THR A 101 -2.62 -12.02 17.25
C THR A 101 -3.21 -11.84 15.83
N ILE A 102 -2.97 -10.71 15.19
CA ILE A 102 -3.42 -10.44 13.82
C ILE A 102 -2.84 -11.48 12.85
N LEU A 103 -1.52 -11.69 12.89
CA LEU A 103 -0.84 -12.65 12.02
C LEU A 103 -1.34 -14.09 12.24
N LYS A 104 -1.51 -14.48 13.51
CA LYS A 104 -2.10 -15.77 13.86
C LYS A 104 -3.52 -15.93 13.31
N THR A 105 -4.33 -14.89 13.40
CA THR A 105 -5.70 -14.90 12.87
C THR A 105 -5.71 -15.06 11.35
N TYR A 106 -4.86 -14.34 10.62
CA TYR A 106 -4.74 -14.50 9.18
C TYR A 106 -4.34 -15.92 8.78
N HIS A 107 -3.35 -16.48 9.48
CA HIS A 107 -2.93 -17.87 9.25
C HIS A 107 -4.05 -18.87 9.52
N GLN A 108 -4.81 -18.71 10.61
CA GLN A 108 -5.95 -19.55 10.96
C GLN A 108 -7.10 -19.46 9.94
N GLN A 109 -7.25 -18.30 9.30
CA GLN A 109 -8.21 -18.09 8.22
C GLN A 109 -7.72 -18.60 6.85
N GLY A 110 -6.51 -19.15 6.78
CA GLY A 110 -5.94 -19.72 5.56
C GLY A 110 -5.30 -18.69 4.62
N PHE A 111 -5.05 -17.46 5.08
CA PHE A 111 -4.35 -16.47 4.27
C PHE A 111 -2.84 -16.71 4.25
N THR A 112 -2.25 -16.49 3.08
CA THR A 112 -0.80 -16.37 2.90
C THR A 112 -0.47 -14.88 2.83
N LEU A 113 0.53 -14.45 3.61
CA LEU A 113 1.04 -13.08 3.60
C LEU A 113 2.21 -13.01 2.62
N ILE A 114 2.14 -12.09 1.69
CA ILE A 114 3.17 -11.88 0.66
C ILE A 114 3.51 -10.39 0.56
N PRO A 115 4.71 -10.03 0.08
CA PRO A 115 5.04 -8.66 -0.27
C PRO A 115 4.08 -8.08 -1.31
N VAL A 116 3.78 -6.78 -1.23
CA VAL A 116 2.84 -6.13 -2.16
C VAL A 116 3.26 -6.30 -3.62
N GLY A 117 4.57 -6.26 -3.91
CA GLY A 117 5.07 -6.48 -5.27
C GLY A 117 4.69 -7.83 -5.87
N GLU A 118 4.61 -8.88 -5.04
CA GLU A 118 4.18 -10.22 -5.45
C GLU A 118 2.65 -10.36 -5.55
N LEU A 119 1.91 -9.45 -4.92
CA LEU A 119 0.45 -9.43 -4.96
C LEU A 119 -0.09 -8.83 -6.26
N LEU A 120 0.65 -7.91 -6.88
CA LEU A 120 0.20 -7.24 -8.08
C LEU A 120 0.10 -8.21 -9.26
N LEU A 121 -0.96 -8.07 -10.04
CA LEU A 121 -1.15 -8.89 -11.25
C LEU A 121 -0.17 -8.45 -12.33
N GLU A 122 0.46 -9.42 -12.97
CA GLU A 122 1.33 -9.21 -14.12
C GLU A 122 0.53 -9.10 -15.44
N GLY A 123 1.15 -8.46 -16.43
CA GLY A 123 0.58 -8.33 -17.78
C GLY A 123 -0.49 -7.25 -17.89
N ASN A 124 -1.38 -7.42 -18.86
CA ASN A 124 -2.45 -6.45 -19.12
C ASN A 124 -3.53 -6.56 -18.04
N THR A 125 -3.72 -5.47 -17.30
CA THR A 125 -4.72 -5.39 -16.22
C THR A 125 -5.62 -4.18 -16.40
N THR A 126 -6.80 -4.25 -15.83
CA THR A 126 -7.72 -3.12 -15.64
C THR A 126 -7.88 -2.84 -14.16
N ILE A 127 -8.22 -1.60 -13.81
CA ILE A 127 -8.49 -1.21 -12.43
C ILE A 127 -9.96 -0.75 -12.37
N ASP A 128 -10.71 -1.35 -11.45
CA ASP A 128 -12.11 -0.99 -11.24
C ASP A 128 -12.29 0.31 -10.42
N VAL A 129 -13.52 0.72 -10.24
CA VAL A 129 -13.88 1.94 -9.50
C VAL A 129 -13.55 1.87 -8.00
N GLN A 130 -13.31 0.68 -7.47
CA GLN A 130 -12.83 0.44 -6.11
C GLN A 130 -11.30 0.42 -6.02
N GLY A 131 -10.60 0.53 -7.17
CA GLY A 131 -9.13 0.50 -7.24
C GLY A 131 -8.54 -0.91 -7.25
N ARG A 132 -9.34 -1.96 -7.48
CA ARG A 132 -8.86 -3.35 -7.56
C ARG A 132 -8.39 -3.68 -8.97
N GLN A 133 -7.25 -4.38 -9.05
CA GLN A 133 -6.77 -4.94 -10.31
C GLN A 133 -7.58 -6.16 -10.74
N HIS A 134 -7.83 -6.24 -12.03
CA HIS A 134 -8.42 -7.40 -12.71
C HIS A 134 -7.60 -7.73 -13.95
N PRO A 135 -7.46 -9.00 -14.32
CA PRO A 135 -6.92 -9.35 -15.64
C PRO A 135 -7.72 -8.64 -16.74
N ALA A 136 -7.04 -8.10 -17.74
CA ALA A 136 -7.74 -7.60 -18.91
C ALA A 136 -8.46 -8.77 -19.58
N LYS A 137 -9.70 -8.52 -20.05
CA LYS A 137 -10.41 -9.54 -20.86
C LYS A 137 -9.58 -9.81 -22.10
N ALA A 138 -9.38 -11.09 -22.44
CA ALA A 138 -8.87 -11.46 -23.74
C ALA A 138 -9.87 -10.96 -24.79
N GLU A 139 -9.38 -10.22 -25.80
CA GLU A 139 -10.15 -9.84 -26.97
C GLU A 139 -10.46 -11.06 -27.83
#